data_f5374ad59cac30c84da4f68ba7fad173
#
_entry.id   f5374ad59cac30c84da4f68ba7fad173
#
_cell.length_a   1.000
_cell.length_b   1.000
_cell.length_c   1.000
_cell.angle_alpha   90.00
_cell.angle_beta   90.00
_cell.angle_gamma   90.00
#
_symmetry.space_group_name_H-M   'P 1'
#
loop_
_entity.id
_entity.type
_entity.pdbx_description
1 polymer ?
#
loop_
_entity_poly.entity_id
_entity_poly.type
_entity_poly.pdbx_seq_one_letter_code
_entity_poly.pdbx_strand_id
1 'polypeptide(L)'
;MNAPVKSPQAAQSDLEGIFFVEATWEMEQLYRPDPWLAKSLAEFRNKRICGGLVRDTGRVIFPPASFCEISFRPVTALVPVGPGGIVRSYTVSRTKFANGLAPPYVIVFVQFD
;
A
#
# COMPACT_ATOMS: atom_id res chain seq x y z
N MET A 1 -6.64 -7.63 27.54
CA MET A 1 -7.09 -6.35 28.12
C MET A 1 -8.12 -5.73 27.19
N ASN A 2 -9.33 -5.58 27.67
CA ASN A 2 -10.38 -4.98 26.89
C ASN A 2 -10.32 -3.46 27.06
N ALA A 3 -10.16 -2.72 25.97
CA ALA A 3 -10.33 -1.27 25.99
C ALA A 3 -11.78 -0.93 26.39
N PRO A 4 -12.01 0.09 27.22
CA PRO A 4 -13.37 0.49 27.58
C PRO A 4 -14.12 0.92 26.32
N VAL A 5 -15.31 0.36 26.13
CA VAL A 5 -16.22 0.76 25.04
C VAL A 5 -16.73 2.17 25.36
N LYS A 6 -16.32 3.16 24.57
CA LYS A 6 -16.89 4.51 24.64
C LYS A 6 -18.17 4.54 23.83
N SER A 7 -19.27 4.83 24.47
CA SER A 7 -20.52 5.06 23.77
C SER A 7 -20.42 6.34 22.91
N PRO A 8 -20.76 6.31 21.65
CA PRO A 8 -20.80 7.50 20.80
C PRO A 8 -21.94 8.40 21.25
N GLN A 9 -21.66 9.48 21.95
CA GLN A 9 -22.68 10.37 22.51
C GLN A 9 -23.13 11.50 21.59
N ALA A 10 -22.36 11.87 20.57
CA ALA A 10 -22.62 13.08 19.79
C ALA A 10 -23.41 12.90 18.50
N ALA A 11 -23.51 11.69 17.97
CA ALA A 11 -24.15 11.40 16.67
C ALA A 11 -25.50 10.69 16.78
N GLN A 12 -26.01 10.48 18.00
CA GLN A 12 -27.20 9.65 18.23
C GLN A 12 -28.54 10.39 18.11
N SER A 13 -28.55 11.73 18.15
CA SER A 13 -29.79 12.48 18.20
C SER A 13 -30.60 12.48 16.90
N ASP A 14 -29.96 12.20 15.75
CA ASP A 14 -30.61 12.32 14.45
C ASP A 14 -30.94 10.97 13.79
N LEU A 15 -30.66 9.87 14.48
CA LEU A 15 -30.74 8.52 13.90
C LEU A 15 -31.61 7.61 14.78
N GLU A 16 -32.84 8.04 15.07
CA GLU A 16 -33.80 7.19 15.80
C GLU A 16 -33.99 5.82 15.10
N GLY A 17 -33.78 4.77 15.86
CA GLY A 17 -33.95 3.38 15.38
C GLY A 17 -32.71 2.75 14.75
N ILE A 18 -31.58 3.48 14.69
CA ILE A 18 -30.31 2.90 14.24
C ILE A 18 -29.46 2.50 15.44
N PHE A 19 -29.01 1.26 15.42
CA PHE A 19 -28.14 0.71 16.44
C PHE A 19 -26.67 0.85 16.04
N PHE A 20 -25.87 1.51 16.86
CA PHE A 20 -24.43 1.60 16.67
C PHE A 20 -23.72 0.70 17.69
N VAL A 21 -22.81 -0.10 17.21
CA VAL A 21 -21.88 -0.87 18.04
C VAL A 21 -20.49 -0.37 17.75
N GLU A 22 -19.84 0.19 18.74
CA GLU A 22 -18.42 0.53 18.65
C GLU A 22 -17.60 -0.74 18.87
N ALA A 23 -16.79 -1.10 17.89
CA ALA A 23 -15.90 -2.25 17.96
C ALA A 23 -14.48 -1.83 17.59
N THR A 24 -13.53 -2.27 18.37
CA THR A 24 -12.10 -2.12 18.07
C THR A 24 -11.57 -3.44 17.52
N TRP A 25 -10.98 -3.39 16.35
CA TRP A 25 -10.36 -4.55 15.72
C TRP A 25 -8.84 -4.40 15.81
N GLU A 26 -8.22 -5.28 16.54
CA GLU A 26 -6.76 -5.41 16.55
C GLU A 26 -6.41 -6.69 15.79
N MET A 27 -5.68 -6.54 14.70
CA MET A 27 -5.22 -7.67 13.90
C MET A 27 -3.70 -7.64 13.80
N GLU A 28 -3.06 -8.66 14.30
CA GLU A 28 -1.66 -8.94 13.99
C GLU A 28 -1.60 -9.84 12.77
N GLN A 29 -0.89 -9.40 11.76
CA GLN A 29 -0.66 -10.19 10.55
C GLN A 29 0.82 -10.44 10.36
N LEU A 30 1.18 -11.71 10.27
CA LEU A 30 2.49 -12.12 9.81
C LEU A 30 2.48 -12.18 8.29
N TYR A 31 3.08 -11.17 7.66
CA TYR A 31 3.16 -11.08 6.21
C TYR A 31 4.50 -11.63 5.71
N ARG A 32 4.42 -12.63 4.83
CA ARG A 32 5.58 -13.15 4.10
C ARG A 32 5.60 -12.53 2.70
N PRO A 33 6.51 -11.60 2.41
CA PRO A 33 6.56 -10.99 1.09
C PRO A 33 6.96 -12.02 0.04
N ASP A 34 6.51 -11.78 -1.20
CA ASP A 34 7.01 -12.47 -2.37
C ASP A 34 8.54 -12.35 -2.46
N PRO A 35 9.28 -13.39 -2.89
CA PRO A 35 10.74 -13.35 -2.97
C PRO A 35 11.29 -12.18 -3.81
N TRP A 36 10.63 -11.82 -4.91
CA TRP A 36 11.04 -10.68 -5.73
C TRP A 36 10.80 -9.35 -5.01
N LEU A 37 9.67 -9.23 -4.33
CA LEU A 37 9.40 -8.06 -3.49
C LEU A 37 10.43 -7.93 -2.38
N ALA A 38 10.77 -9.01 -1.69
CA ALA A 38 11.76 -9.00 -0.62
C ALA A 38 13.15 -8.52 -1.13
N LYS A 39 13.56 -9.00 -2.30
CA LYS A 39 14.81 -8.55 -2.95
C LYS A 39 14.75 -7.07 -3.34
N SER A 40 13.65 -6.61 -3.88
CA SER A 40 13.46 -5.20 -4.24
C SER A 40 13.50 -4.29 -3.01
N LEU A 41 12.86 -4.69 -1.91
CA LEU A 41 12.91 -3.94 -0.65
C LEU A 41 14.33 -3.87 -0.08
N ALA A 42 15.13 -4.92 -0.24
CA ALA A 42 16.53 -4.91 0.17
C ALA A 42 17.37 -3.88 -0.62
N GLU A 43 17.02 -3.64 -1.90
CA GLU A 43 17.69 -2.64 -2.73
C GLU A 43 17.46 -1.20 -2.27
N PHE A 44 16.42 -0.92 -1.49
CA PHE A 44 16.22 0.41 -0.90
C PHE A 44 17.36 0.83 0.03
N ARG A 45 18.03 -0.13 0.66
CA ARG A 45 19.25 0.16 1.46
C ARG A 45 20.37 0.72 0.60
N ASN A 46 20.39 0.34 -0.68
CA ASN A 46 21.33 0.84 -1.67
C ASN A 46 20.79 2.07 -2.43
N LYS A 47 19.68 2.66 -1.95
CA LYS A 47 18.98 3.79 -2.59
C LYS A 47 18.58 3.49 -4.04
N ARG A 48 18.23 2.24 -4.34
CA ARG A 48 17.78 1.82 -5.66
C ARG A 48 16.35 1.34 -5.59
N ILE A 49 15.56 1.75 -6.57
CA ILE A 49 14.20 1.23 -6.80
C ILE A 49 14.31 0.22 -7.93
N CYS A 50 13.86 -1.01 -7.69
CA CYS A 50 13.93 -2.09 -8.68
C CYS A 50 12.55 -2.68 -8.93
N GLY A 51 12.21 -2.79 -10.21
CA GLY A 51 11.02 -3.49 -10.68
C GLY A 51 11.33 -4.90 -11.15
N GLY A 52 10.30 -5.70 -11.33
CA GLY A 52 10.42 -7.07 -11.86
C GLY A 52 10.30 -7.07 -13.38
N LEU A 53 11.31 -7.62 -14.06
CA LEU A 53 11.31 -7.79 -15.51
C LEU A 53 10.56 -9.07 -15.89
N VAL A 54 9.54 -8.92 -16.71
CA VAL A 54 8.86 -10.01 -17.40
C VAL A 54 9.52 -10.15 -18.77
N ARG A 55 10.51 -11.04 -18.88
CA ARG A 55 11.35 -11.14 -20.09
C ARG A 55 10.55 -11.43 -21.34
N ASP A 56 9.54 -12.30 -21.26
CA ASP A 56 8.74 -12.71 -22.40
C ASP A 56 7.97 -11.56 -23.06
N THR A 57 7.63 -10.53 -22.27
CA THR A 57 6.88 -9.35 -22.78
C THR A 57 7.70 -8.07 -22.75
N GLY A 58 8.87 -8.07 -22.12
CA GLY A 58 9.69 -6.88 -21.89
C GLY A 58 9.09 -5.91 -20.87
N ARG A 59 7.98 -6.27 -20.24
CA ARG A 59 7.31 -5.42 -19.25
C ARG A 59 8.06 -5.41 -17.92
N VAL A 60 8.15 -4.24 -17.32
CA VAL A 60 8.66 -4.07 -15.95
C VAL A 60 7.49 -3.71 -15.04
N ILE A 61 7.34 -4.48 -13.97
CA ILE A 61 6.26 -4.26 -12.97
C ILE A 61 6.85 -3.77 -11.64
N PHE A 62 6.18 -2.81 -11.04
CA PHE A 62 6.53 -2.30 -9.72
C PHE A 62 5.26 -2.09 -8.89
N PRO A 63 5.18 -2.57 -7.64
CA PRO A 63 6.14 -3.47 -6.97
C PRO A 63 6.31 -4.80 -7.70
N PRO A 64 7.51 -5.45 -7.63
CA PRO A 64 7.70 -6.73 -8.29
C PRO A 64 6.91 -7.85 -7.60
N ALA A 65 6.46 -8.80 -8.39
CA ALA A 65 5.76 -10.01 -7.96
C ALA A 65 6.34 -11.21 -8.69
N SER A 66 5.92 -12.41 -8.36
CA SER A 66 6.40 -13.63 -9.03
C SER A 66 5.97 -13.73 -10.49
N PHE A 67 4.87 -13.11 -10.84
CA PHE A 67 4.35 -13.10 -12.21
C PHE A 67 3.62 -11.79 -12.52
N CYS A 68 3.47 -11.51 -13.81
CA CYS A 68 2.71 -10.37 -14.31
C CYS A 68 1.20 -10.66 -14.23
N GLU A 69 0.44 -9.75 -13.63
CA GLU A 69 -1.02 -9.87 -13.47
C GLU A 69 -1.80 -9.80 -14.77
N ILE A 70 -1.19 -9.32 -15.85
CA ILE A 70 -1.83 -9.21 -17.17
C ILE A 70 -1.53 -10.40 -18.05
N SER A 71 -0.24 -10.75 -18.17
CA SER A 71 0.20 -11.82 -19.09
C SER A 71 0.35 -13.18 -18.40
N PHE A 72 0.31 -13.22 -17.07
CA PHE A 72 0.59 -14.39 -16.24
C PHE A 72 1.99 -15.00 -16.48
N ARG A 73 2.89 -14.28 -17.15
CA ARG A 73 4.26 -14.70 -17.36
C ARG A 73 5.12 -14.42 -16.14
N PRO A 74 6.11 -15.28 -15.86
CA PRO A 74 6.96 -15.12 -14.69
C PRO A 74 7.88 -13.90 -14.80
N VAL A 75 8.15 -13.31 -13.64
CA VAL A 75 9.24 -12.35 -13.47
C VAL A 75 10.55 -13.12 -13.40
N THR A 76 11.54 -12.67 -14.15
CA THR A 76 12.81 -13.40 -14.33
C THR A 76 14.02 -12.64 -13.78
N ALA A 77 13.90 -11.35 -13.52
CA ALA A 77 14.98 -10.53 -13.00
C ALA A 77 14.45 -9.27 -12.31
N LEU A 78 15.28 -8.68 -11.45
CA LEU A 78 15.10 -7.30 -11.00
C LEU A 78 15.88 -6.36 -11.89
N VAL A 79 15.27 -5.25 -12.25
CA VAL A 79 15.90 -4.17 -13.02
C VAL A 79 15.69 -2.83 -12.32
N PRO A 80 16.66 -1.93 -12.33
CA PRO A 80 16.48 -0.59 -11.78
C PRO A 80 15.38 0.17 -12.54
N VAL A 81 14.56 0.92 -11.81
CA VAL A 81 13.58 1.86 -12.36
C VAL A 81 13.78 3.23 -11.73
N GLY A 82 13.46 4.28 -12.46
CA GLY A 82 13.68 5.63 -11.95
C GLY A 82 15.17 6.01 -11.89
N PRO A 83 15.53 6.98 -11.02
CA PRO A 83 14.72 7.60 -9.95
C PRO A 83 13.70 8.62 -10.42
N GLY A 84 13.72 9.03 -11.67
CA GLY A 84 12.76 9.95 -12.27
C GLY A 84 11.44 9.28 -12.65
N GLY A 85 10.44 10.11 -12.92
CA GLY A 85 9.15 9.63 -13.37
C GLY A 85 8.14 10.75 -13.52
N ILE A 86 6.96 10.40 -14.02
CA ILE A 86 5.85 11.32 -14.24
C ILE A 86 4.74 11.02 -13.24
N VAL A 87 4.28 12.02 -12.51
CA VAL A 87 3.10 11.91 -11.65
C VAL A 87 1.86 11.81 -12.56
N ARG A 88 1.18 10.68 -12.50
CA ARG A 88 -0.04 10.41 -13.28
C ARG A 88 -1.30 10.86 -12.56
N SER A 89 -1.34 10.71 -11.28
CA SER A 89 -2.44 11.17 -10.43
C SER A 89 -1.97 11.36 -9.00
N TYR A 90 -2.74 12.12 -8.23
CA TYR A 90 -2.47 12.29 -6.82
C TYR A 90 -3.77 12.52 -6.03
N THR A 91 -3.69 12.28 -4.75
CA THR A 91 -4.73 12.67 -3.80
C THR A 91 -4.11 13.24 -2.53
N VAL A 92 -4.83 14.14 -1.89
CA VAL A 92 -4.42 14.72 -0.60
C VAL A 92 -5.30 14.13 0.48
N SER A 93 -4.70 13.35 1.37
CA SER A 93 -5.39 12.82 2.54
C SER A 93 -5.42 13.87 3.65
N ARG A 94 -6.61 14.16 4.12
CA ARG A 94 -6.85 15.07 5.25
C ARG A 94 -7.28 14.31 6.51
N THR A 95 -7.38 13.00 6.41
CA THR A 95 -7.79 12.11 7.50
C THR A 95 -6.58 11.37 8.05
N LYS A 96 -6.50 11.29 9.37
CA LYS A 96 -5.50 10.49 10.06
C LYS A 96 -6.00 9.05 10.20
N PHE A 97 -5.25 8.10 9.69
CA PHE A 97 -5.44 6.69 10.01
C PHE A 97 -4.62 6.32 11.25
N ALA A 98 -5.08 5.36 12.03
CA ALA A 98 -4.61 5.08 13.39
C ALA A 98 -3.08 5.17 13.59
N ASN A 99 -2.30 4.47 12.78
CA ASN A 99 -0.83 4.45 12.86
C ASN A 99 -0.15 5.10 11.64
N GLY A 100 -0.92 5.90 10.89
CA GLY A 100 -0.44 6.53 9.68
C GLY A 100 0.22 7.88 9.89
N LEU A 101 0.62 8.47 8.79
CA LEU A 101 1.19 9.81 8.74
C LEU A 101 0.19 10.86 9.24
N ALA A 102 0.73 11.93 9.84
CA ALA A 102 -0.09 13.08 10.20
C ALA A 102 -0.62 13.78 8.94
N PRO A 103 -1.91 14.10 8.87
CA PRO A 103 -2.47 14.86 7.75
C PRO A 103 -2.04 16.33 7.81
N PRO A 104 -2.02 17.06 6.67
CA PRO A 104 -2.26 16.54 5.33
C PRO A 104 -1.04 15.81 4.77
N TYR A 105 -1.27 14.74 4.02
CA TYR A 105 -0.22 14.07 3.25
C TYR A 105 -0.71 13.73 1.84
N VAL A 106 0.21 13.57 0.92
CA VAL A 106 -0.10 13.34 -0.48
C VAL A 106 0.26 11.91 -0.87
N ILE A 107 -0.68 11.24 -1.53
CA ILE A 107 -0.46 9.94 -2.16
C ILE A 107 -0.41 10.18 -3.66
N VAL A 108 0.62 9.68 -4.31
CA VAL A 108 0.83 9.89 -5.75
C VAL A 108 0.96 8.57 -6.48
N PHE A 109 0.45 8.54 -7.70
CA PHE A 109 0.75 7.52 -8.68
C PHE A 109 1.85 8.04 -9.61
N VAL A 110 2.98 7.35 -9.61
CA VAL A 110 4.15 7.73 -10.43
C VAL A 110 4.40 6.64 -11.47
N GLN A 111 4.54 7.06 -12.72
CA GLN A 111 5.10 6.22 -13.76
C GLN A 111 6.60 6.48 -13.81
N PHE A 112 7.41 5.49 -13.51
CA PHE A 112 8.86 5.60 -13.58
C PHE A 112 9.36 5.67 -15.03
N ASP A 113 10.49 6.32 -15.20
CA ASP A 113 11.22 6.36 -16.47
C ASP A 113 11.80 5.00 -16.85
#